data_920dc8f1cc4adc9cebaeabdb3beaac14
#
_entry.id   920dc8f1cc4adc9cebaeabdb3beaac14
#
_cell.length_a   1.000
_cell.length_b   1.000
_cell.length_c   1.000
_cell.angle_alpha   90.00
_cell.angle_beta   90.00
_cell.angle_gamma   90.00
#
_symmetry.space_group_name_H-M   'P 1'
#
loop_
_entity.id
_entity.type
_entity.pdbx_description
1 polymer ?
#
loop_
_entity_poly.entity_id
_entity_poly.type
_entity_poly.pdbx_seq_one_letter_code
_entity_poly.pdbx_strand_id
1 'polypeptide(L)'
;MSDQQIENGEPRVITDSEGLMAQFVEVPVERDIIPVYCAFPQGQEMMPLVLVVQEIFGIHEHIQDVCRRFAKMGCIALAPDLYFRQGSVNGLSNPEQIYPIVSQVPDQQVMQDLDATVTWALENGLADPQRMGITGFCWGGRIVWLYASINSELKAGVAWYGRLDNQVTQNQPRHPINVADDLKCSVLGLYGGQDHLIPNELVEKMNLNLNNNKKNSMIVTYPQ
;
A
#
# COMPACT_ATOMS: atom_id res chain seq x y z
N MET A 1 -1.44 18.10 -25.69
CA MET A 1 -0.10 18.48 -25.19
C MET A 1 -0.13 18.20 -23.71
N SER A 2 0.56 17.18 -23.25
CA SER A 2 0.59 16.78 -21.83
C SER A 2 1.37 17.83 -21.05
N ASP A 3 0.71 18.45 -20.05
CA ASP A 3 1.39 19.31 -19.08
C ASP A 3 2.42 18.46 -18.30
N GLN A 4 3.67 18.55 -18.72
CA GLN A 4 4.79 17.97 -17.97
C GLN A 4 5.03 18.85 -16.75
N GLN A 5 4.55 18.42 -15.59
CA GLN A 5 4.98 19.03 -14.34
C GLN A 5 6.44 18.61 -14.08
N ILE A 6 7.30 19.61 -13.92
CA ILE A 6 8.73 19.41 -13.65
C ILE A 6 8.96 19.50 -12.13
N GLU A 7 9.38 18.42 -11.51
CA GLU A 7 9.89 18.41 -10.14
C GLU A 7 11.38 18.07 -10.19
N ASN A 8 12.24 18.92 -9.62
CA ASN A 8 13.71 18.77 -9.62
C ASN A 8 14.38 18.65 -10.99
N GLY A 9 13.80 19.22 -12.06
CA GLY A 9 14.40 19.28 -13.40
C GLY A 9 14.22 18.00 -14.25
N GLU A 10 13.55 16.96 -13.77
CA GLU A 10 13.22 15.78 -14.55
C GLU A 10 11.73 15.76 -14.94
N PRO A 11 11.40 15.31 -16.18
CA PRO A 11 10.01 15.20 -16.59
C PRO A 11 9.31 14.11 -15.79
N ARG A 12 8.25 14.48 -15.07
CA ARG A 12 7.40 13.54 -14.37
C ARG A 12 6.54 12.80 -15.39
N VAL A 13 6.66 11.48 -15.47
CA VAL A 13 5.76 10.67 -16.27
C VAL A 13 4.45 10.49 -15.52
N ILE A 14 3.39 11.12 -16.00
CA ILE A 14 2.04 10.99 -15.44
C ILE A 14 1.21 10.14 -16.40
N THR A 15 0.63 9.08 -15.88
CA THR A 15 -0.31 8.23 -16.61
C THR A 15 -1.65 8.95 -16.72
N ASP A 16 -2.14 9.13 -17.95
CA ASP A 16 -3.46 9.71 -18.19
C ASP A 16 -4.60 8.77 -17.73
N SER A 17 -5.80 9.30 -17.69
CA SER A 17 -7.02 8.56 -17.34
C SER A 17 -7.88 8.20 -18.56
N GLU A 18 -7.36 8.29 -19.78
CA GLU A 18 -8.12 7.94 -20.99
C GLU A 18 -8.53 6.46 -20.96
N GLY A 19 -9.83 6.19 -21.15
CA GLY A 19 -10.40 4.84 -21.08
C GLY A 19 -10.50 4.25 -19.66
N LEU A 20 -10.21 5.04 -18.62
CA LEU A 20 -10.31 4.64 -17.23
C LEU A 20 -11.45 5.37 -16.50
N MET A 21 -12.04 4.69 -15.53
CA MET A 21 -12.64 5.35 -14.36
C MET A 21 -11.48 5.61 -13.37
N ALA A 22 -11.24 6.87 -13.03
CA ALA A 22 -10.16 7.28 -12.14
C ALA A 22 -10.62 8.47 -11.28
N GLN A 23 -11.06 8.17 -10.06
CA GLN A 23 -11.68 9.14 -9.16
C GLN A 23 -11.67 8.70 -7.71
N PHE A 24 -11.94 9.60 -6.79
CA PHE A 24 -12.26 9.23 -5.41
C PHE A 24 -13.70 8.70 -5.34
N VAL A 25 -13.84 7.61 -4.56
CA VAL A 25 -15.12 7.02 -4.17
C VAL A 25 -15.21 6.98 -2.65
N GLU A 26 -16.43 6.90 -2.15
CA GLU A 26 -16.71 6.79 -0.73
C GLU A 26 -16.94 5.32 -0.36
N VAL A 27 -16.14 4.80 0.58
CA VAL A 27 -16.25 3.42 1.05
C VAL A 27 -16.72 3.40 2.50
N PRO A 28 -17.86 2.76 2.80
CA PRO A 28 -18.34 2.59 4.18
C PRO A 28 -17.41 1.68 4.97
N VAL A 29 -17.02 2.13 6.18
CA VAL A 29 -16.23 1.34 7.14
C VAL A 29 -16.87 1.48 8.52
N GLU A 30 -17.54 0.44 9.00
CA GLU A 30 -18.29 0.43 10.26
C GLU A 30 -19.29 1.62 10.36
N ARG A 31 -18.91 2.68 11.10
CA ARG A 31 -19.74 3.89 11.30
C ARG A 31 -19.25 5.09 10.51
N ASP A 32 -18.15 4.93 9.78
CA ASP A 32 -17.49 5.98 9.03
C ASP A 32 -17.61 5.74 7.51
N ILE A 33 -17.20 6.74 6.77
CA ILE A 33 -17.02 6.66 5.32
C ILE A 33 -15.63 7.18 5.03
N ILE A 34 -14.81 6.40 4.35
CA ILE A 34 -13.45 6.83 3.97
C ILE A 34 -13.34 7.11 2.48
N PRO A 35 -12.56 8.13 2.09
CA PRO A 35 -12.21 8.35 0.68
C PRO A 35 -11.26 7.26 0.21
N VAL A 36 -11.53 6.71 -0.98
CA VAL A 36 -10.66 5.73 -1.65
C VAL A 36 -10.42 6.22 -3.08
N TYR A 37 -9.17 6.40 -3.48
CA TYR A 37 -8.90 6.62 -4.89
C TYR A 37 -9.02 5.30 -5.63
N CYS A 38 -9.89 5.28 -6.65
CA CYS A 38 -10.24 4.11 -7.42
C CYS A 38 -9.89 4.35 -8.89
N ALA A 39 -9.15 3.41 -9.50
CA ALA A 39 -8.85 3.45 -10.93
C ALA A 39 -9.04 2.06 -11.55
N PHE A 40 -9.78 1.98 -12.67
CA PHE A 40 -10.01 0.74 -13.43
C PHE A 40 -10.43 1.03 -14.87
N PRO A 41 -10.26 0.07 -15.82
CA PRO A 41 -10.73 0.21 -17.19
C PRO A 41 -12.26 0.33 -17.27
N GLN A 42 -12.76 1.26 -18.06
CA GLN A 42 -14.21 1.42 -18.28
C GLN A 42 -14.82 0.17 -18.93
N GLY A 43 -16.00 -0.22 -18.46
CA GLY A 43 -16.78 -1.31 -19.05
C GLY A 43 -16.24 -2.71 -18.76
N GLN A 44 -15.32 -2.87 -17.82
CA GLN A 44 -14.82 -4.16 -17.34
C GLN A 44 -15.34 -4.47 -15.93
N GLU A 45 -15.53 -5.74 -15.68
CA GLU A 45 -15.98 -6.31 -14.40
C GLU A 45 -15.08 -7.48 -14.01
N MET A 46 -15.14 -7.90 -12.74
CA MET A 46 -14.39 -9.05 -12.23
C MET A 46 -12.88 -8.97 -12.53
N MET A 47 -12.30 -7.79 -12.34
CA MET A 47 -10.89 -7.52 -12.61
C MET A 47 -9.98 -8.02 -11.47
N PRO A 48 -8.69 -8.30 -11.75
CA PRO A 48 -7.70 -8.43 -10.68
C PRO A 48 -7.69 -7.17 -9.82
N LEU A 49 -7.73 -7.34 -8.49
CA LEU A 49 -7.69 -6.23 -7.55
C LEU A 49 -6.27 -6.00 -7.04
N VAL A 50 -5.84 -4.74 -7.01
CA VAL A 50 -4.60 -4.32 -6.37
C VAL A 50 -4.90 -3.22 -5.34
N LEU A 51 -4.67 -3.53 -4.07
CA LEU A 51 -4.61 -2.50 -3.04
C LEU A 51 -3.29 -1.75 -3.15
N VAL A 52 -3.34 -0.42 -3.20
CA VAL A 52 -2.16 0.46 -3.25
C VAL A 52 -2.10 1.25 -1.95
N VAL A 53 -1.14 0.90 -1.09
CA VAL A 53 -1.02 1.52 0.23
C VAL A 53 -0.06 2.70 0.17
N GLN A 54 -0.56 3.85 0.59
CA GLN A 54 0.10 5.14 0.57
C GLN A 54 1.36 5.20 1.45
N GLU A 55 2.20 6.18 1.18
CA GLU A 55 3.28 6.64 2.05
C GLU A 55 2.73 7.54 3.18
N ILE A 56 3.62 8.12 3.98
CA ILE A 56 3.22 9.10 5.01
C ILE A 56 2.58 10.38 4.44
N PHE A 57 2.76 10.64 3.14
CA PHE A 57 2.24 11.84 2.44
C PHE A 57 0.79 11.70 1.95
N GLY A 58 0.11 10.60 2.27
CA GLY A 58 -1.28 10.36 1.86
C GLY A 58 -1.41 9.93 0.39
N ILE A 59 -2.63 10.09 -0.16
CA ILE A 59 -2.93 9.74 -1.55
C ILE A 59 -2.59 10.93 -2.48
N HIS A 60 -1.30 11.23 -2.58
CA HIS A 60 -0.81 12.26 -3.50
C HIS A 60 -0.72 11.72 -4.94
N GLU A 61 -0.34 12.58 -5.89
CA GLU A 61 -0.35 12.26 -7.32
C GLU A 61 0.41 10.99 -7.68
N HIS A 62 1.55 10.69 -7.04
CA HIS A 62 2.29 9.45 -7.30
C HIS A 62 1.48 8.20 -6.99
N ILE A 63 0.77 8.16 -5.85
CA ILE A 63 -0.10 7.03 -5.49
C ILE A 63 -1.26 6.88 -6.46
N GLN A 64 -1.87 8.01 -6.86
CA GLN A 64 -2.93 8.02 -7.87
C GLN A 64 -2.39 7.54 -9.24
N ASP A 65 -1.19 7.96 -9.63
CA ASP A 65 -0.53 7.51 -10.85
C ASP A 65 -0.27 6.00 -10.85
N VAL A 66 0.21 5.45 -9.74
CA VAL A 66 0.39 3.99 -9.57
C VAL A 66 -0.93 3.26 -9.77
N CYS A 67 -2.04 3.77 -9.20
CA CYS A 67 -3.37 3.19 -9.42
C CYS A 67 -3.76 3.22 -10.90
N ARG A 68 -3.56 4.36 -11.61
CA ARG A 68 -3.86 4.44 -13.05
C ARG A 68 -2.99 3.51 -13.88
N ARG A 69 -1.72 3.31 -13.52
CA ARG A 69 -0.84 2.32 -14.19
C ARG A 69 -1.38 0.91 -14.05
N PHE A 70 -1.80 0.49 -12.87
CA PHE A 70 -2.45 -0.81 -12.69
C PHE A 70 -3.76 -0.90 -13.48
N ALA A 71 -4.54 0.18 -13.53
CA ALA A 71 -5.76 0.23 -14.33
C ALA A 71 -5.47 0.07 -15.84
N LYS A 72 -4.44 0.72 -16.38
CA LYS A 72 -4.00 0.51 -17.78
C LYS A 72 -3.56 -0.93 -18.06
N MET A 73 -3.21 -1.71 -17.01
CA MET A 73 -2.88 -3.13 -17.11
C MET A 73 -4.10 -4.06 -16.95
N GLY A 74 -5.30 -3.50 -16.84
CA GLY A 74 -6.54 -4.28 -16.72
C GLY A 74 -6.92 -4.65 -15.27
N CYS A 75 -6.34 -3.99 -14.26
CA CYS A 75 -6.68 -4.20 -12.87
C CYS A 75 -7.67 -3.14 -12.38
N ILE A 76 -8.39 -3.46 -11.29
CA ILE A 76 -8.93 -2.42 -10.40
C ILE A 76 -7.88 -2.13 -9.33
N ALA A 77 -7.47 -0.87 -9.21
CA ALA A 77 -6.54 -0.40 -8.21
C ALA A 77 -7.24 0.54 -7.21
N LEU A 78 -7.07 0.28 -5.93
CA LEU A 78 -7.74 0.98 -4.85
C LEU A 78 -6.72 1.47 -3.82
N ALA A 79 -6.73 2.78 -3.55
CA ALA A 79 -5.90 3.41 -2.53
C ALA A 79 -6.79 4.11 -1.50
N PRO A 80 -7.08 3.49 -0.33
CA PRO A 80 -7.86 4.12 0.74
C PRO A 80 -7.04 5.19 1.45
N ASP A 81 -7.68 6.32 1.83
CA ASP A 81 -7.08 7.33 2.70
C ASP A 81 -7.08 6.84 4.15
N LEU A 82 -5.98 6.20 4.54
CA LEU A 82 -5.82 5.55 5.83
C LEU A 82 -5.61 6.53 6.99
N TYR A 83 -5.46 7.82 6.69
CA TYR A 83 -5.27 8.88 7.70
C TYR A 83 -6.50 9.76 7.88
N PHE A 84 -7.53 9.57 7.08
CA PHE A 84 -8.73 10.42 7.00
C PHE A 84 -9.32 10.79 8.36
N ARG A 85 -9.37 9.82 9.32
CA ARG A 85 -9.92 10.06 10.66
C ARG A 85 -8.99 10.83 11.59
N GLN A 86 -7.67 10.77 11.37
CA GLN A 86 -6.68 11.43 12.22
C GLN A 86 -6.32 12.82 11.71
N GLY A 87 -6.59 13.10 10.45
CA GLY A 87 -6.37 14.40 9.83
C GLY A 87 -5.81 14.31 8.41
N SER A 88 -5.87 15.42 7.71
CA SER A 88 -5.33 15.50 6.35
C SER A 88 -3.84 15.79 6.38
N VAL A 89 -3.09 15.02 5.60
CA VAL A 89 -1.68 15.29 5.29
C VAL A 89 -1.51 15.97 3.92
N ASN A 90 -2.60 16.27 3.23
CA ASN A 90 -2.58 16.88 1.91
C ASN A 90 -1.89 18.25 1.94
N GLY A 91 -0.92 18.43 1.05
CA GLY A 91 -0.12 19.66 0.97
C GLY A 91 0.96 19.80 2.03
N LEU A 92 1.09 18.83 2.96
CA LEU A 92 2.22 18.79 3.88
C LEU A 92 3.41 18.10 3.22
N SER A 93 4.58 18.73 3.28
CA SER A 93 5.85 18.17 2.80
C SER A 93 6.88 17.95 3.91
N ASN A 94 6.67 18.58 5.08
CA ASN A 94 7.56 18.42 6.22
C ASN A 94 7.13 17.21 7.09
N PRO A 95 7.97 16.17 7.21
CA PRO A 95 7.69 15.00 8.05
C PRO A 95 7.34 15.33 9.51
N GLU A 96 7.91 16.39 10.08
CA GLU A 96 7.60 16.82 11.47
C GLU A 96 6.13 17.20 11.67
N GLN A 97 5.47 17.69 10.61
CA GLN A 97 4.03 18.00 10.64
C GLN A 97 3.16 16.78 10.38
N ILE A 98 3.71 15.79 9.67
CA ILE A 98 3.00 14.57 9.24
C ILE A 98 3.02 13.50 10.33
N TYR A 99 4.18 13.28 10.98
CA TYR A 99 4.32 12.24 12.00
C TYR A 99 3.31 12.29 13.15
N PRO A 100 2.91 13.47 13.68
CA PRO A 100 1.87 13.55 14.70
C PRO A 100 0.53 12.96 14.27
N ILE A 101 0.17 13.04 12.97
CA ILE A 101 -1.04 12.46 12.40
C ILE A 101 -0.85 10.94 12.24
N VAL A 102 0.20 10.53 11.54
CA VAL A 102 0.47 9.12 11.21
C VAL A 102 0.66 8.25 12.45
N SER A 103 1.27 8.78 13.52
CA SER A 103 1.49 8.05 14.76
C SER A 103 0.20 7.74 15.53
N GLN A 104 -0.89 8.45 15.24
CA GLN A 104 -2.20 8.23 15.85
C GLN A 104 -3.02 7.15 15.12
N VAL A 105 -2.58 6.67 13.97
CA VAL A 105 -3.30 5.67 13.17
C VAL A 105 -3.04 4.26 13.73
N PRO A 106 -4.05 3.58 14.30
CA PRO A 106 -3.88 2.22 14.79
C PRO A 106 -3.76 1.23 13.63
N ASP A 107 -2.85 0.25 13.74
CA ASP A 107 -2.76 -0.84 12.77
C ASP A 107 -4.10 -1.56 12.58
N GLN A 108 -4.86 -1.76 13.65
CA GLN A 108 -6.19 -2.39 13.58
C GLN A 108 -7.15 -1.61 12.67
N GLN A 109 -7.18 -0.27 12.78
CA GLN A 109 -7.98 0.58 11.89
C GLN A 109 -7.57 0.39 10.43
N VAL A 110 -6.26 0.37 10.16
CA VAL A 110 -5.73 0.18 8.81
C VAL A 110 -6.18 -1.16 8.22
N MET A 111 -6.14 -2.25 9.00
CA MET A 111 -6.58 -3.57 8.55
C MET A 111 -8.09 -3.57 8.21
N GLN A 112 -8.92 -2.94 9.05
CA GLN A 112 -10.36 -2.80 8.82
C GLN A 112 -10.67 -1.97 7.57
N ASP A 113 -9.94 -0.88 7.33
CA ASP A 113 -10.10 -0.03 6.16
C ASP A 113 -9.74 -0.77 4.87
N LEU A 114 -8.69 -1.58 4.89
CA LEU A 114 -8.30 -2.43 3.76
C LEU A 114 -9.36 -3.51 3.49
N ASP A 115 -9.85 -4.19 4.53
CA ASP A 115 -10.90 -5.21 4.40
C ASP A 115 -12.20 -4.61 3.85
N ALA A 116 -12.61 -3.43 4.34
CA ALA A 116 -13.80 -2.74 3.84
C ALA A 116 -13.63 -2.29 2.37
N THR A 117 -12.43 -1.84 1.99
CA THR A 117 -12.11 -1.46 0.61
C THR A 117 -12.21 -2.67 -0.34
N VAL A 118 -11.72 -3.84 0.07
CA VAL A 118 -11.87 -5.09 -0.68
C VAL A 118 -13.34 -5.47 -0.80
N THR A 119 -14.07 -5.46 0.32
CA THR A 119 -15.49 -5.80 0.36
C THR A 119 -16.31 -4.93 -0.58
N TRP A 120 -16.06 -3.61 -0.54
CA TRP A 120 -16.72 -2.67 -1.44
C TRP A 120 -16.50 -3.03 -2.92
N ALA A 121 -15.28 -3.38 -3.33
CA ALA A 121 -14.98 -3.74 -4.72
C ALA A 121 -15.66 -5.04 -5.15
N LEU A 122 -15.76 -6.02 -4.25
CA LEU A 122 -16.41 -7.30 -4.49
C LEU A 122 -17.94 -7.14 -4.61
N GLU A 123 -18.56 -6.38 -3.70
CA GLU A 123 -20.01 -6.14 -3.68
C GLU A 123 -20.49 -5.32 -4.89
N ASN A 124 -19.62 -4.46 -5.45
CA ASN A 124 -19.88 -3.74 -6.68
C ASN A 124 -19.57 -4.53 -7.96
N GLY A 125 -19.17 -5.80 -7.86
CA GLY A 125 -18.87 -6.67 -9.00
C GLY A 125 -17.61 -6.27 -9.78
N LEU A 126 -16.77 -5.39 -9.22
CA LEU A 126 -15.59 -4.86 -9.90
C LEU A 126 -14.39 -5.78 -9.79
N ALA A 127 -14.24 -6.49 -8.67
CA ALA A 127 -13.07 -7.29 -8.35
C ALA A 127 -13.31 -8.80 -8.42
N ASP A 128 -12.30 -9.53 -8.87
CA ASP A 128 -12.25 -11.00 -8.82
C ASP A 128 -11.65 -11.45 -7.48
N PRO A 129 -12.40 -12.16 -6.61
CA PRO A 129 -11.91 -12.61 -5.31
C PRO A 129 -10.74 -13.60 -5.39
N GLN A 130 -10.50 -14.20 -6.56
CA GLN A 130 -9.38 -15.12 -6.76
C GLN A 130 -8.10 -14.44 -7.24
N ARG A 131 -8.14 -13.13 -7.55
CA ARG A 131 -7.01 -12.38 -8.11
C ARG A 131 -6.79 -11.08 -7.36
N MET A 132 -6.41 -11.18 -6.07
CA MET A 132 -6.19 -10.01 -5.20
C MET A 132 -4.72 -9.90 -4.81
N GLY A 133 -4.17 -8.70 -4.94
CA GLY A 133 -2.81 -8.36 -4.53
C GLY A 133 -2.76 -7.04 -3.75
N ILE A 134 -1.61 -6.79 -3.15
CA ILE A 134 -1.33 -5.56 -2.40
C ILE A 134 0.06 -5.04 -2.72
N THR A 135 0.21 -3.74 -2.87
CA THR A 135 1.51 -3.07 -2.92
C THR A 135 1.49 -1.83 -2.03
N GLY A 136 2.65 -1.41 -1.54
CA GLY A 136 2.73 -0.22 -0.70
C GLY A 136 4.16 0.25 -0.51
N PHE A 137 4.32 1.55 -0.26
CA PHE A 137 5.59 2.26 -0.24
C PHE A 137 5.86 2.84 1.14
N CYS A 138 7.10 2.82 1.62
CA CYS A 138 7.49 3.40 2.90
C CYS A 138 6.65 2.84 4.06
N TRP A 139 5.85 3.69 4.71
CA TRP A 139 4.86 3.26 5.71
C TRP A 139 3.89 2.21 5.15
N GLY A 140 3.42 2.38 3.92
CA GLY A 140 2.58 1.41 3.22
C GLY A 140 3.28 0.08 2.94
N GLY A 141 4.60 0.09 2.71
CA GLY A 141 5.38 -1.14 2.60
C GLY A 141 5.39 -1.96 3.90
N ARG A 142 5.40 -1.30 5.07
CA ARG A 142 5.18 -1.96 6.36
C ARG A 142 3.79 -2.61 6.43
N ILE A 143 2.76 -1.89 5.99
CA ILE A 143 1.36 -2.37 6.00
C ILE A 143 1.18 -3.60 5.10
N VAL A 144 1.86 -3.67 3.96
CA VAL A 144 1.82 -4.86 3.09
C VAL A 144 2.19 -6.12 3.85
N TRP A 145 3.29 -6.12 4.61
CA TRP A 145 3.70 -7.26 5.42
C TRP A 145 2.67 -7.64 6.47
N LEU A 146 2.12 -6.65 7.17
CA LEU A 146 1.12 -6.88 8.22
C LEU A 146 -0.17 -7.44 7.63
N TYR A 147 -0.69 -6.84 6.56
CA TYR A 147 -1.94 -7.28 5.94
C TYR A 147 -1.80 -8.66 5.31
N ALA A 148 -0.67 -8.96 4.67
CA ALA A 148 -0.37 -10.29 4.13
C ALA A 148 -0.27 -11.40 5.21
N SER A 149 -0.04 -11.03 6.48
CA SER A 149 -0.01 -12.00 7.58
C SER A 149 -1.39 -12.38 8.11
N ILE A 150 -2.41 -11.56 7.86
CA ILE A 150 -3.77 -11.78 8.38
C ILE A 150 -4.79 -12.12 7.29
N ASN A 151 -4.68 -11.54 6.10
CA ASN A 151 -5.64 -11.75 5.02
C ASN A 151 -5.26 -12.99 4.18
N SER A 152 -6.10 -14.04 4.25
CA SER A 152 -5.88 -15.31 3.52
C SER A 152 -6.29 -15.26 2.06
N GLU A 153 -7.04 -14.25 1.65
CA GLU A 153 -7.54 -14.12 0.27
C GLU A 153 -6.53 -13.46 -0.66
N LEU A 154 -5.54 -12.76 -0.11
CA LEU A 154 -4.43 -12.23 -0.90
C LEU A 154 -3.63 -13.34 -1.58
N LYS A 155 -3.24 -13.10 -2.82
CA LYS A 155 -2.39 -14.01 -3.63
C LYS A 155 -0.94 -13.57 -3.66
N ALA A 156 -0.68 -12.26 -3.60
CA ALA A 156 0.68 -11.71 -3.59
C ALA A 156 0.74 -10.32 -2.95
N GLY A 157 1.91 -9.96 -2.42
CA GLY A 157 2.23 -8.63 -1.94
C GLY A 157 3.58 -8.13 -2.45
N VAL A 158 3.71 -6.81 -2.66
CA VAL A 158 5.01 -6.15 -2.93
C VAL A 158 5.21 -5.00 -1.94
N ALA A 159 6.20 -5.13 -1.08
CA ALA A 159 6.53 -4.17 -0.03
C ALA A 159 7.78 -3.35 -0.42
N TRP A 160 7.60 -2.08 -0.72
CA TRP A 160 8.68 -1.17 -1.09
C TRP A 160 9.21 -0.44 0.14
N TYR A 161 10.47 -0.70 0.49
CA TYR A 161 11.22 -0.02 1.58
C TYR A 161 10.38 0.25 2.84
N GLY A 162 9.54 -0.72 3.21
CA GLY A 162 8.75 -0.65 4.43
C GLY A 162 9.60 -0.94 5.67
N ARG A 163 9.47 -0.12 6.72
CA ARG A 163 10.19 -0.35 7.96
C ARG A 163 9.86 -1.73 8.54
N LEU A 164 10.88 -2.54 8.83
CA LEU A 164 10.74 -3.93 9.26
C LEU A 164 10.57 -4.09 10.77
N ASP A 165 11.11 -3.14 11.55
CA ASP A 165 11.03 -3.14 13.02
C ASP A 165 10.99 -1.71 13.55
N ASN A 166 10.40 -1.50 14.72
CA ASN A 166 10.36 -0.22 15.42
C ASN A 166 9.95 -0.45 16.89
N GLN A 167 9.90 0.64 17.67
CA GLN A 167 9.34 0.61 19.00
C GLN A 167 7.85 0.19 18.94
N VAL A 168 7.51 -0.83 19.73
CA VAL A 168 6.12 -1.28 19.90
C VAL A 168 5.32 -0.21 20.64
N THR A 169 4.15 0.13 20.13
CA THR A 169 3.20 1.07 20.74
C THR A 169 1.81 0.43 20.81
N GLN A 170 0.88 1.08 21.49
CA GLN A 170 -0.52 0.63 21.50
C GLN A 170 -1.12 0.64 20.07
N ASN A 171 -0.78 1.63 19.25
CA ASN A 171 -1.27 1.74 17.87
C ASN A 171 -0.53 0.80 16.91
N GLN A 172 0.72 0.43 17.23
CA GLN A 172 1.58 -0.43 16.41
C GLN A 172 2.15 -1.56 17.27
N PRO A 173 1.33 -2.57 17.60
CA PRO A 173 1.71 -3.64 18.54
C PRO A 173 2.64 -4.69 17.93
N ARG A 174 2.73 -4.76 16.61
CA ARG A 174 3.58 -5.71 15.86
C ARG A 174 4.24 -5.03 14.67
N HIS A 175 5.40 -5.53 14.27
CA HIS A 175 6.12 -5.07 13.09
C HIS A 175 6.36 -6.24 12.11
N PRO A 176 6.72 -5.98 10.84
CA PRO A 176 6.94 -7.01 9.83
C PRO A 176 7.82 -8.17 10.31
N ILE A 177 8.89 -7.88 11.05
CA ILE A 177 9.80 -8.90 11.61
C ILE A 177 9.10 -9.90 12.54
N ASN A 178 7.98 -9.50 13.16
CA ASN A 178 7.21 -10.33 14.10
C ASN A 178 6.13 -11.18 13.40
N VAL A 179 5.87 -10.94 12.11
CA VAL A 179 4.80 -11.61 11.35
C VAL A 179 5.33 -12.40 10.16
N ALA A 180 6.65 -12.50 9.99
CA ALA A 180 7.27 -13.19 8.87
C ALA A 180 6.79 -14.65 8.71
N ASP A 181 6.59 -15.36 9.84
CA ASP A 181 6.11 -16.74 9.85
C ASP A 181 4.59 -16.88 9.62
N ASP A 182 3.85 -15.80 9.83
CA ASP A 182 2.37 -15.78 9.77
C ASP A 182 1.83 -15.51 8.34
N LEU A 183 2.68 -15.15 7.38
CA LEU A 183 2.27 -14.74 6.03
C LEU A 183 1.34 -15.75 5.37
N LYS A 184 0.23 -15.28 4.80
CA LYS A 184 -0.79 -16.09 4.10
C LYS A 184 -0.54 -16.19 2.59
N CYS A 185 0.25 -15.28 2.02
CA CYS A 185 0.64 -15.27 0.61
C CYS A 185 2.13 -14.96 0.45
N SER A 186 2.64 -15.07 -0.78
CA SER A 186 4.00 -14.64 -1.13
C SER A 186 4.11 -13.11 -1.07
N VAL A 187 5.18 -12.61 -0.45
CA VAL A 187 5.51 -11.18 -0.42
C VAL A 187 6.92 -10.96 -0.93
N LEU A 188 7.06 -10.03 -1.87
CA LEU A 188 8.35 -9.54 -2.34
C LEU A 188 8.68 -8.22 -1.63
N GLY A 189 9.72 -8.21 -0.83
CA GLY A 189 10.28 -7.00 -0.23
C GLY A 189 11.38 -6.40 -1.12
N LEU A 190 11.33 -5.09 -1.36
CA LEU A 190 12.29 -4.36 -2.18
C LEU A 190 12.93 -3.25 -1.34
N TYR A 191 14.25 -3.33 -1.12
CA TYR A 191 14.98 -2.49 -0.18
C TYR A 191 16.25 -1.89 -0.81
N GLY A 192 16.62 -0.69 -0.38
CA GLY A 192 17.89 -0.07 -0.75
C GLY A 192 19.00 -0.51 0.20
N GLY A 193 20.16 -0.92 -0.33
CA GLY A 193 21.32 -1.32 0.48
C GLY A 193 22.03 -0.15 1.18
N GLN A 194 21.69 1.10 0.83
CA GLN A 194 22.21 2.31 1.46
C GLN A 194 21.13 3.09 2.23
N ASP A 195 19.98 2.45 2.52
CA ASP A 195 18.91 3.08 3.30
C ASP A 195 19.30 3.14 4.79
N HIS A 196 19.59 4.35 5.28
CA HIS A 196 19.97 4.57 6.67
C HIS A 196 18.81 4.41 7.67
N LEU A 197 17.56 4.40 7.20
CA LEU A 197 16.38 4.20 8.05
C LEU A 197 16.02 2.72 8.23
N ILE A 198 16.58 1.85 7.36
CA ILE A 198 16.33 0.40 7.38
C ILE A 198 17.69 -0.32 7.30
N PRO A 199 18.37 -0.57 8.43
CA PRO A 199 19.68 -1.18 8.46
C PRO A 199 19.72 -2.54 7.77
N ASN A 200 20.78 -2.84 7.02
CA ASN A 200 20.95 -4.10 6.29
C ASN A 200 20.85 -5.34 7.21
N GLU A 201 21.35 -5.24 8.44
CA GLU A 201 21.25 -6.34 9.43
C GLU A 201 19.78 -6.70 9.73
N LEU A 202 18.88 -5.70 9.72
CA LEU A 202 17.46 -5.93 9.92
C LEU A 202 16.82 -6.57 8.69
N VAL A 203 17.24 -6.16 7.48
CA VAL A 203 16.82 -6.76 6.21
C VAL A 203 17.26 -8.22 6.14
N GLU A 204 18.51 -8.53 6.51
CA GLU A 204 19.04 -9.90 6.56
C GLU A 204 18.29 -10.75 7.58
N LYS A 205 18.03 -10.21 8.79
CA LYS A 205 17.25 -10.89 9.83
C LYS A 205 15.83 -11.23 9.33
N MET A 206 15.16 -10.27 8.67
CA MET A 206 13.85 -10.52 8.08
C MET A 206 13.91 -11.61 7.01
N ASN A 207 14.91 -11.57 6.13
CA ASN A 207 15.07 -12.59 5.09
C ASN A 207 15.32 -13.99 5.67
N LEU A 208 16.06 -14.11 6.78
CA LEU A 208 16.22 -15.37 7.50
C LEU A 208 14.90 -15.89 8.07
N ASN A 209 14.08 -15.01 8.65
CA ASN A 209 12.75 -15.36 9.15
C ASN A 209 11.84 -15.85 8.00
N LEU A 210 11.89 -15.20 6.84
CA LEU A 210 11.10 -15.58 5.68
C LEU A 210 11.46 -16.98 5.14
N ASN A 211 12.71 -17.44 5.28
CA ASN A 211 13.13 -18.77 4.85
C ASN A 211 12.41 -19.90 5.61
N ASN A 212 11.87 -19.63 6.80
CA ASN A 212 11.07 -20.57 7.57
C ASN A 212 9.62 -20.64 7.08
N ASN A 213 9.17 -19.63 6.35
CA ASN A 213 7.81 -19.57 5.81
C ASN A 213 7.71 -20.30 4.46
N LYS A 214 6.68 -21.15 4.33
CA LYS A 214 6.44 -21.96 3.11
C LYS A 214 5.85 -21.16 1.93
N LYS A 215 5.71 -19.84 2.04
CA LYS A 215 5.01 -19.00 1.06
C LYS A 215 5.91 -18.39 -0.02
N ASN A 216 7.18 -18.81 -0.11
CA ASN A 216 8.14 -18.28 -1.10
C ASN A 216 8.29 -16.75 -1.08
N SER A 217 8.16 -16.16 0.10
CA SER A 217 8.44 -14.73 0.28
C SER A 217 9.94 -14.49 0.25
N MET A 218 10.35 -13.34 -0.28
CA MET A 218 11.77 -13.01 -0.41
C MET A 218 12.01 -11.51 -0.33
N ILE A 219 13.24 -11.13 -0.04
CA ILE A 219 13.71 -9.75 -0.12
C ILE A 219 14.78 -9.63 -1.20
N VAL A 220 14.66 -8.58 -2.00
CA VAL A 220 15.69 -8.14 -2.95
C VAL A 220 16.25 -6.82 -2.44
N THR A 221 17.57 -6.77 -2.25
CA THR A 221 18.27 -5.54 -1.85
C THR A 221 19.04 -4.99 -3.06
N TYR A 222 18.80 -3.72 -3.36
CA TYR A 222 19.50 -2.98 -4.41
C TYR A 222 20.72 -2.28 -3.80
N PRO A 223 21.92 -2.47 -4.35
CA PRO A 223 23.15 -1.99 -3.72
C PRO A 223 23.34 -0.47 -3.76
N GLN A 224 22.52 0.26 -4.51
CA GLN A 224 22.60 1.73 -4.67
C GLN A 224 21.39 2.41 -4.05
#